data_085a9adcf82b8180d1c365a898f46d9c
#
_entry.id   085a9adcf82b8180d1c365a898f46d9c
#
_cell.length_a   1.000
_cell.length_b   1.000
_cell.length_c   1.000
_cell.angle_alpha   90.00
_cell.angle_beta   90.00
_cell.angle_gamma   90.00
#
_symmetry.space_group_name_H-M   'P 1'
#
loop_
_entity.id
_entity.type
_entity.pdbx_description
1 polymer ?
#
loop_
_entity_poly.entity_id
_entity_poly.type
_entity_poly.pdbx_seq_one_letter_code
_entity_poly.pdbx_strand_id
1 'polypeptide(L)'
;MKLYLKIKPNQRFNKVEWDGSDWIIRLAAPAVDGKANQQLVNYLSEVIGIAKSRIQLVKGNTSRIKCVEIDADQELIIEKLTAASQE
;
A
#
# COMPACT_ATOMS: atom_id res chain seq x y z
N MET A 1 -6.50 -4.70 -10.57
CA MET A 1 -5.15 -5.28 -10.45
C MET A 1 -4.90 -5.73 -9.04
N LYS A 2 -4.48 -6.97 -8.84
CA LYS A 2 -4.05 -7.46 -7.53
C LYS A 2 -2.58 -7.14 -7.31
N LEU A 3 -2.26 -6.65 -6.14
CA LEU A 3 -0.91 -6.24 -5.82
C LEU A 3 -0.53 -6.77 -4.43
N TYR A 4 0.62 -7.43 -4.36
CA TYR A 4 1.15 -7.95 -3.10
C TYR A 4 2.15 -6.95 -2.54
N LEU A 5 1.95 -6.56 -1.30
CA LEU A 5 2.75 -5.53 -0.65
C LEU A 5 3.33 -6.05 0.66
N LYS A 6 4.60 -5.79 0.88
CA LYS A 6 5.22 -6.00 2.19
C LYS A 6 4.93 -4.79 3.06
N ILE A 7 4.38 -5.02 4.24
CA ILE A 7 3.97 -3.94 5.13
C ILE A 7 4.91 -3.86 6.32
N LYS A 8 5.42 -2.66 6.59
CA LYS A 8 6.23 -2.38 7.78
C LYS A 8 5.50 -1.34 8.62
N PRO A 9 4.78 -1.75 9.66
CA PRO A 9 4.07 -0.82 10.54
C PRO A 9 5.01 -0.16 11.54
N ASN A 10 4.49 0.72 12.37
CA ASN A 10 5.22 1.41 13.44
C ASN A 10 6.36 2.27 12.91
N GLN A 11 6.21 2.84 11.74
CA GLN A 11 7.19 3.74 11.17
C GLN A 11 6.88 5.19 11.53
N ARG A 12 7.83 6.10 11.30
CA ARG A 12 7.63 7.52 11.57
C ARG A 12 6.73 8.20 10.57
N PHE A 13 6.72 7.69 9.33
CA PHE A 13 5.94 8.28 8.24
C PHE A 13 5.62 7.20 7.23
N ASN A 14 4.66 7.48 6.37
CA ASN A 14 4.27 6.58 5.29
C ASN A 14 5.25 6.72 4.14
N LYS A 15 5.66 5.59 3.56
CA LYS A 15 6.58 5.62 2.43
C LYS A 15 6.43 4.37 1.57
N VAL A 16 6.57 4.55 0.26
CA VAL A 16 6.66 3.45 -0.70
C VAL A 16 8.12 3.22 -1.02
N GLU A 17 8.53 1.96 -1.04
CA GLU A 17 9.88 1.55 -1.46
C GLU A 17 9.80 0.37 -2.39
N TRP A 18 10.78 0.27 -3.27
CA TRP A 18 10.97 -0.87 -4.16
C TRP A 18 12.33 -1.48 -3.86
N ASP A 19 12.37 -2.76 -3.48
CA ASP A 19 13.62 -3.41 -3.07
C ASP A 19 14.29 -4.21 -4.19
N GLY A 20 13.81 -4.07 -5.42
CA GLY A 20 14.30 -4.82 -6.57
C GLY A 20 13.42 -6.01 -6.91
N SER A 21 12.53 -6.40 -6.02
CA SER A 21 11.66 -7.54 -6.22
C SER A 21 10.24 -7.30 -5.71
N ASP A 22 10.09 -6.55 -4.62
CA ASP A 22 8.78 -6.32 -3.98
C ASP A 22 8.55 -4.86 -3.65
N TRP A 23 7.28 -4.48 -3.64
CA TRP A 23 6.85 -3.20 -3.11
C TRP A 23 6.76 -3.30 -1.59
N ILE A 24 7.38 -2.34 -0.91
CA ILE A 24 7.37 -2.23 0.55
C ILE A 24 6.62 -0.96 0.90
N ILE A 25 5.63 -1.08 1.79
CA ILE A 25 4.88 0.07 2.29
C ILE A 25 5.19 0.23 3.77
N ARG A 26 5.88 1.32 4.12
CA ARG A 26 6.09 1.70 5.50
C ARG A 26 4.89 2.53 5.94
N LEU A 27 4.33 2.19 7.10
CA LEU A 27 3.12 2.83 7.59
C LEU A 27 3.35 3.44 8.97
N ALA A 28 2.95 4.69 9.10
CA ALA A 28 2.99 5.41 10.39
C ALA A 28 1.74 5.05 11.20
N ALA A 29 1.53 3.75 11.40
CA ALA A 29 0.40 3.22 12.15
C ALA A 29 0.86 2.00 12.93
N PRO A 30 0.26 1.74 14.09
CA PRO A 30 0.62 0.55 14.87
C PRO A 30 0.17 -0.73 14.19
N ALA A 31 0.85 -1.84 14.51
CA ALA A 31 0.51 -3.17 13.99
C ALA A 31 -0.70 -3.75 14.72
N VAL A 32 -1.76 -2.95 14.82
CA VAL A 32 -3.01 -3.34 15.47
C VAL A 32 -4.06 -3.54 14.38
N ASP A 33 -4.84 -4.60 14.49
CA ASP A 33 -5.87 -4.94 13.52
C ASP A 33 -6.75 -3.75 13.19
N GLY A 34 -6.99 -3.54 11.92
CA GLY A 34 -7.82 -2.46 11.42
C GLY A 34 -7.09 -1.15 11.22
N LYS A 35 -6.18 -0.76 12.11
CA LYS A 35 -5.50 0.53 11.99
C LYS A 35 -4.48 0.54 10.87
N ALA A 36 -3.61 -0.47 10.82
CA ALA A 36 -2.63 -0.58 9.74
C ALA A 36 -3.33 -0.80 8.40
N ASN A 37 -4.38 -1.59 8.37
CA ASN A 37 -5.15 -1.85 7.16
C ASN A 37 -5.82 -0.58 6.64
N GLN A 38 -6.41 0.19 7.54
CA GLN A 38 -7.07 1.45 7.18
C GLN A 38 -6.04 2.46 6.66
N GLN A 39 -4.90 2.56 7.34
CA GLN A 39 -3.84 3.47 6.93
C GLN A 39 -3.28 3.08 5.56
N LEU A 40 -3.15 1.79 5.29
CA LEU A 40 -2.68 1.31 4.00
C LEU A 40 -3.61 1.78 2.88
N VAL A 41 -4.90 1.60 3.03
CA VAL A 41 -5.89 2.03 2.04
C VAL A 41 -5.83 3.55 1.87
N ASN A 42 -5.79 4.28 2.96
CA ASN A 42 -5.73 5.75 2.92
C ASN A 42 -4.48 6.22 2.16
N TYR A 43 -3.34 5.64 2.49
CA TYR A 43 -2.07 6.05 1.88
C TYR A 43 -2.01 5.70 0.40
N LEU A 44 -2.45 4.50 0.02
CA LEU A 44 -2.48 4.10 -1.39
C LEU A 44 -3.43 5.00 -2.19
N SER A 45 -4.57 5.37 -1.60
CA SER A 45 -5.49 6.29 -2.24
C SER A 45 -4.82 7.63 -2.54
N GLU A 46 -4.04 8.16 -1.61
CA GLU A 46 -3.30 9.40 -1.82
C GLU A 46 -2.22 9.26 -2.89
N VAL A 47 -1.43 8.19 -2.81
CA VAL A 47 -0.30 7.98 -3.73
C VAL A 47 -0.79 7.80 -5.15
N ILE A 48 -1.80 6.97 -5.35
CA ILE A 48 -2.30 6.66 -6.69
C ILE A 48 -3.25 7.75 -7.20
N GLY A 49 -3.91 8.45 -6.28
CA GLY A 49 -4.84 9.52 -6.64
C GLY A 49 -6.22 8.99 -7.04
N ILE A 50 -6.67 7.94 -6.38
CA ILE A 50 -7.99 7.35 -6.63
C ILE A 50 -8.79 7.27 -5.34
N ALA A 51 -10.09 7.04 -5.46
CA ALA A 51 -10.98 6.92 -4.31
C ALA A 51 -10.65 5.67 -3.50
N LYS A 52 -10.79 5.76 -2.18
CA LYS A 52 -10.56 4.63 -1.28
C LYS A 52 -11.44 3.45 -1.60
N SER A 53 -12.65 3.69 -2.10
CA SER A 53 -13.59 2.64 -2.46
C SER A 53 -13.08 1.75 -3.61
N ARG A 54 -12.08 2.20 -4.34
CA ARG A 54 -11.46 1.43 -5.42
C ARG A 54 -10.31 0.54 -4.94
N ILE A 55 -10.01 0.57 -3.65
CA ILE A 55 -8.92 -0.21 -3.06
C ILE A 55 -9.52 -1.15 -2.02
N GLN A 56 -9.30 -2.45 -2.19
CA GLN A 56 -9.84 -3.45 -1.28
C GLN A 56 -8.73 -4.38 -0.82
N LEU A 57 -8.68 -4.63 0.49
CA LEU A 57 -7.84 -5.67 1.04
C LEU A 57 -8.48 -7.01 0.76
N VAL A 58 -7.75 -7.90 0.08
CA VAL A 58 -8.28 -9.19 -0.32
C VAL A 58 -7.99 -10.26 0.72
N LYS A 59 -6.73 -10.38 1.12
CA LYS A 59 -6.29 -11.41 2.08
C LYS A 59 -5.05 -10.94 2.82
N GLY A 60 -4.67 -11.70 3.83
CA GLY A 60 -3.43 -11.44 4.54
C GLY A 60 -3.51 -10.27 5.49
N ASN A 61 -4.70 -9.94 5.95
CA ASN A 61 -4.91 -8.79 6.81
C ASN A 61 -4.20 -8.91 8.17
N THR A 62 -3.70 -10.09 8.52
CA THR A 62 -2.95 -10.31 9.75
C THR A 62 -1.47 -10.56 9.51
N SER A 63 -1.04 -10.66 8.25
CA SER A 63 0.35 -10.93 7.92
C SER A 63 1.06 -9.66 7.46
N ARG A 64 2.38 -9.73 7.37
CA ARG A 64 3.19 -8.62 6.86
C ARG A 64 3.09 -8.45 5.36
N ILE A 65 2.63 -9.48 4.66
CA ILE A 65 2.38 -9.42 3.23
C ILE A 65 0.88 -9.33 3.04
N LYS A 66 0.43 -8.26 2.39
CA LYS A 66 -0.98 -8.04 2.15
C LYS A 66 -1.25 -7.98 0.66
N CYS A 67 -2.40 -8.50 0.27
CA CYS A 67 -2.87 -8.43 -1.10
C CYS A 67 -3.97 -7.40 -1.19
N VAL A 68 -3.82 -6.45 -2.11
CA VAL A 68 -4.86 -5.45 -2.37
C VAL A 68 -5.35 -5.59 -3.80
N GLU A 69 -6.64 -5.39 -3.99
CA GLU A 69 -7.24 -5.28 -5.31
C GLU A 69 -7.48 -3.79 -5.57
N ILE A 70 -6.89 -3.27 -6.63
CA ILE A 70 -6.97 -1.85 -6.98
C ILE A 70 -7.68 -1.72 -8.32
N ASP A 71 -8.81 -1.00 -8.33
CA ASP A 71 -9.59 -0.74 -9.52
C ASP A 71 -9.04 0.49 -10.24
N ALA A 72 -7.93 0.27 -10.97
CA ALA A 72 -7.28 1.30 -11.77
C ALA A 72 -6.35 0.62 -12.77
N ASP A 73 -5.90 1.36 -13.77
CA ASP A 73 -4.97 0.86 -14.78
C ASP A 73 -3.65 0.46 -14.16
N GLN A 74 -3.11 -0.67 -14.58
CA GLN A 74 -1.83 -1.16 -14.11
C GLN A 74 -0.72 -0.13 -14.33
N GLU A 75 -0.70 0.50 -15.49
CA GLU A 75 0.31 1.52 -15.80
C GLU A 75 0.25 2.70 -14.84
N LEU A 76 -0.96 3.17 -14.53
CA LEU A 76 -1.13 4.25 -13.57
C LEU A 76 -0.62 3.85 -12.19
N ILE A 77 -1.00 2.67 -11.73
CA ILE A 77 -0.60 2.17 -10.41
C ILE A 77 0.92 2.11 -10.30
N ILE A 78 1.58 1.49 -11.27
CA ILE A 78 3.03 1.32 -11.24
C ILE A 78 3.73 2.67 -11.36
N GLU A 79 3.24 3.56 -12.21
CA GLU A 79 3.79 4.90 -12.36
C GLU A 79 3.76 5.67 -11.05
N LYS A 80 2.61 5.67 -10.38
CA LYS A 80 2.44 6.42 -9.13
C LYS A 80 3.26 5.83 -7.99
N LEU A 81 3.31 4.51 -7.88
CA LEU A 81 4.13 3.85 -6.86
C LEU A 81 5.62 4.12 -7.11
N THR A 82 6.05 4.06 -8.36
CA THR A 82 7.44 4.33 -8.71
C THR A 82 7.81 5.77 -8.37
N ALA A 83 6.97 6.72 -8.71
CA ALA A 83 7.20 8.12 -8.38
C ALA A 83 7.29 8.34 -6.87
N ALA A 84 6.39 7.73 -6.11
CA ALA A 84 6.38 7.84 -4.64
C ALA A 84 7.63 7.22 -4.02
N SER A 85 8.16 6.15 -4.61
CA SER A 85 9.34 5.47 -4.10
C SER A 85 10.63 6.28 -4.28
N GLN A 86 10.59 7.28 -5.15
CA GLN A 86 11.75 8.10 -5.48
C GLN A 86 11.80 9.42 -4.70
N GLU A 87 10.84 9.65 -3.86
CA GLU A 87 10.79 10.85 -3.03
C GLU A 87 11.71 10.77 -1.82
#